data_4e2d96187a46f04b2d7d438026d7e53a
#
_entry.id   4e2d96187a46f04b2d7d438026d7e53a
#
_cell.length_a   1.000
_cell.length_b   1.000
_cell.length_c   1.000
_cell.angle_alpha   90.00
_cell.angle_beta   90.00
_cell.angle_gamma   90.00
#
_symmetry.space_group_name_H-M   'P 1'
#
loop_
_entity.id
_entity.type
_entity.pdbx_description
1 polymer ?
#
loop_
_entity_poly.entity_id
_entity_poly.type
_entity_poly.pdbx_seq_one_letter_code
_entity_poly.pdbx_strand_id
1 'polypeptide(L)'
;MKKTLILIIVVFGINSFAISKETTFTNKIFEKSQEDGKTVVIHSWNKTCLTCAKQVKILDQAKKDFKDTIFLSFEQTKDKKIAKFLSIDYWTTIVVYKNNKEISRTIGQTNKEEIYSQIKTQ
;
A
#
# COMPACT_ATOMS: atom_id res chain seq x y z
N MET A 1 44.64 42.15 -9.35
CA MET A 1 44.25 40.92 -8.66
C MET A 1 42.79 40.61 -8.95
N LYS A 2 42.53 39.61 -9.76
CA LYS A 2 41.14 39.22 -10.10
C LYS A 2 40.67 38.24 -9.05
N LYS A 3 39.71 38.64 -8.21
CA LYS A 3 39.01 37.73 -7.30
C LYS A 3 37.99 36.98 -8.10
N THR A 4 38.25 35.71 -8.40
CA THR A 4 37.30 34.81 -9.03
C THR A 4 36.29 34.39 -7.98
N LEU A 5 35.07 34.95 -8.09
CA LEU A 5 33.93 34.55 -7.28
C LEU A 5 33.42 33.25 -7.83
N ILE A 6 33.73 32.14 -7.16
CA ILE A 6 33.17 30.83 -7.50
C ILE A 6 31.74 30.80 -6.93
N LEU A 7 30.79 30.93 -7.82
CA LEU A 7 29.36 30.78 -7.48
C LEU A 7 29.07 29.28 -7.37
N ILE A 8 29.04 28.77 -6.15
CA ILE A 8 28.60 27.41 -5.89
C ILE A 8 27.08 27.38 -6.01
N ILE A 9 26.59 26.94 -7.15
CA ILE A 9 25.17 26.65 -7.33
C ILE A 9 24.90 25.32 -6.61
N VAL A 10 24.38 25.41 -5.39
CA VAL A 10 23.84 24.27 -4.69
C VAL A 10 22.49 23.96 -5.34
N VAL A 11 22.51 23.01 -6.26
CA VAL A 11 21.29 22.45 -6.82
C VAL A 11 20.65 21.59 -5.73
N PHE A 12 19.73 22.14 -4.97
CA PHE A 12 18.83 21.35 -4.16
C PHE A 12 17.95 20.55 -5.12
N GLY A 13 18.33 19.32 -5.35
CA GLY A 13 17.46 18.37 -6.00
C GLY A 13 16.22 18.21 -5.11
N ILE A 14 15.11 18.83 -5.52
CA ILE A 14 13.80 18.58 -4.94
C ILE A 14 13.45 17.16 -5.37
N ASN A 15 13.85 16.17 -4.56
CA ASN A 15 13.27 14.86 -4.66
C ASN A 15 11.81 14.99 -4.23
N SER A 16 10.97 15.36 -5.17
CA SER A 16 9.54 15.16 -5.05
C SER A 16 9.33 13.66 -4.97
N PHE A 17 9.39 13.08 -3.77
CA PHE A 17 8.78 11.80 -3.54
C PHE A 17 7.29 12.03 -3.76
N ALA A 18 6.85 11.79 -4.98
CA ALA A 18 5.45 11.54 -5.22
C ALA A 18 5.12 10.35 -4.30
N ILE A 19 4.42 10.62 -3.20
CA ILE A 19 3.81 9.59 -2.38
C ILE A 19 2.85 8.92 -3.35
N SER A 20 3.28 7.81 -3.94
CA SER A 20 2.43 7.06 -4.84
C SER A 20 1.26 6.60 -4.00
N LYS A 21 0.08 7.10 -4.35
CA LYS A 21 -1.17 6.46 -3.96
C LYS A 21 -0.95 4.96 -4.16
N GLU A 22 -1.53 4.16 -3.29
CA GLU A 22 -1.45 2.71 -3.26
C GLU A 22 -0.67 2.07 -4.40
N THR A 23 0.44 1.45 -4.09
CA THR A 23 1.23 0.77 -5.11
C THR A 23 0.44 -0.39 -5.69
N THR A 24 0.30 -0.44 -7.00
CA THR A 24 -0.32 -1.57 -7.69
C THR A 24 0.40 -2.85 -7.33
N PHE A 25 -0.36 -3.88 -6.98
CA PHE A 25 0.18 -5.20 -6.63
C PHE A 25 0.99 -5.78 -7.79
N THR A 26 2.18 -6.26 -7.48
CA THR A 26 2.95 -7.15 -8.33
C THR A 26 3.53 -8.29 -7.48
N ASN A 27 3.66 -9.47 -8.05
CA ASN A 27 4.27 -10.61 -7.33
C ASN A 27 5.67 -10.24 -6.83
N LYS A 28 6.45 -9.53 -7.63
CA LYS A 28 7.81 -9.10 -7.28
C LYS A 28 7.84 -8.23 -6.02
N ILE A 29 6.98 -7.21 -5.95
CA ILE A 29 6.90 -6.33 -4.77
C ILE A 29 6.41 -7.11 -3.56
N PHE A 30 5.41 -7.95 -3.74
CA PHE A 30 4.85 -8.78 -2.67
C PHE A 30 5.90 -9.73 -2.08
N GLU A 31 6.56 -10.51 -2.92
CA GLU A 31 7.61 -11.46 -2.51
C GLU A 31 8.78 -10.75 -1.81
N LYS A 32 9.28 -9.67 -2.41
CA LYS A 32 10.36 -8.88 -1.83
C LYS A 32 10.01 -8.32 -0.46
N SER A 33 8.79 -7.80 -0.31
CA SER A 33 8.32 -7.26 0.97
C SER A 33 8.22 -8.35 2.05
N GLN A 34 7.80 -9.56 1.65
CA GLN A 34 7.76 -10.72 2.56
C GLN A 34 9.16 -11.17 2.97
N GLU A 35 10.11 -11.23 2.03
CA GLU A 35 11.53 -11.54 2.31
C GLU A 35 12.15 -10.54 3.27
N ASP A 36 11.81 -9.26 3.13
CA ASP A 36 12.27 -8.17 4.00
C ASP A 36 11.59 -8.17 5.38
N GLY A 37 10.69 -9.10 5.65
CA GLY A 37 9.95 -9.20 6.92
C GLY A 37 8.93 -8.08 7.13
N LYS A 38 8.51 -7.41 6.07
CA LYS A 38 7.52 -6.32 6.14
C LYS A 38 6.11 -6.87 6.30
N THR A 39 5.29 -6.11 7.00
CA THR A 39 3.84 -6.29 6.95
C THR A 39 3.34 -5.78 5.62
N VAL A 40 2.51 -6.56 4.93
CA VAL A 40 1.91 -6.19 3.64
C VAL A 40 0.41 -6.17 3.78
N VAL A 41 -0.19 -5.04 3.46
CA VAL A 41 -1.65 -4.86 3.38
C VAL A 41 -2.05 -4.85 1.93
N ILE A 42 -3.00 -5.68 1.54
CA ILE A 42 -3.51 -5.78 0.18
C ILE A 42 -4.98 -5.41 0.17
N HIS A 43 -5.35 -4.47 -0.69
CA HIS A 43 -6.72 -4.01 -0.87
C HIS A 43 -7.23 -4.37 -2.27
N SER A 44 -8.34 -5.07 -2.32
CA SER A 44 -9.08 -5.36 -3.55
C SER A 44 -10.22 -4.35 -3.72
N TRP A 45 -10.26 -3.69 -4.87
CA TRP A 45 -11.20 -2.61 -5.13
C TRP A 45 -11.84 -2.70 -6.52
N ASN A 46 -12.87 -1.89 -6.75
CA ASN A 46 -13.51 -1.69 -8.05
C ASN A 46 -13.84 -0.20 -8.24
N LYS A 47 -13.89 0.25 -9.47
CA LYS A 47 -14.12 1.67 -9.83
C LYS A 47 -15.45 2.22 -9.32
N THR A 48 -16.50 1.41 -9.29
CA THR A 48 -17.85 1.82 -8.92
C THR A 48 -18.22 1.48 -7.47
N CYS A 49 -17.26 1.08 -6.68
CA CYS A 49 -17.47 0.60 -5.32
C CYS A 49 -17.34 1.75 -4.31
N LEU A 50 -18.47 2.21 -3.75
CA LEU A 50 -18.48 3.27 -2.72
C LEU A 50 -17.81 2.82 -1.42
N THR A 51 -18.01 1.57 -1.02
CA THR A 51 -17.35 0.99 0.16
C THR A 51 -15.84 0.96 -0.01
N CYS A 52 -15.35 0.61 -1.22
CA CYS A 52 -13.93 0.66 -1.53
C CYS A 52 -13.37 2.09 -1.38
N ALA A 53 -14.10 3.10 -1.81
CA ALA A 53 -13.70 4.50 -1.67
C ALA A 53 -13.55 4.93 -0.21
N LYS A 54 -14.43 4.45 0.68
CA LYS A 54 -14.29 4.67 2.13
C LYS A 54 -13.06 3.97 2.69
N GLN A 55 -12.81 2.74 2.26
CA GLN A 55 -11.63 1.97 2.65
C GLN A 55 -10.33 2.66 2.21
N VAL A 56 -10.28 3.19 0.99
CA VAL A 56 -9.12 3.92 0.46
C VAL A 56 -8.75 5.11 1.35
N LYS A 57 -9.73 5.88 1.82
CA LYS A 57 -9.47 7.01 2.73
C LYS A 57 -8.82 6.56 4.05
N ILE A 58 -9.28 5.45 4.60
CA ILE A 58 -8.74 4.87 5.84
C ILE A 58 -7.33 4.34 5.58
N LEU A 59 -7.12 3.63 4.48
CA LEU A 59 -5.82 3.07 4.11
C LEU A 59 -4.80 4.17 3.75
N ASP A 60 -5.21 5.27 3.14
CA ASP A 60 -4.35 6.42 2.89
C ASP A 60 -3.86 7.05 4.20
N GLN A 61 -4.70 7.12 5.22
CA GLN A 61 -4.28 7.55 6.55
C GLN A 61 -3.37 6.52 7.22
N ALA A 62 -3.70 5.23 7.10
CA ALA A 62 -2.88 4.15 7.63
C ALA A 62 -1.46 4.14 7.06
N LYS A 63 -1.27 4.47 5.79
CA LYS A 63 0.06 4.62 5.18
C LYS A 63 0.93 5.63 5.89
N LYS A 64 0.34 6.72 6.37
CA LYS A 64 1.06 7.77 7.12
C LYS A 64 1.41 7.31 8.53
N ASP A 65 0.55 6.49 9.12
CA ASP A 65 0.68 6.05 10.52
C ASP A 65 1.53 4.77 10.66
N PHE A 66 1.54 3.91 9.62
CA PHE A 66 2.32 2.66 9.56
C PHE A 66 3.41 2.74 8.49
N LYS A 67 4.47 3.49 8.75
CA LYS A 67 5.52 3.81 7.78
C LYS A 67 6.32 2.60 7.28
N ASP A 68 6.42 1.55 8.09
CA ASP A 68 7.14 0.32 7.74
C ASP A 68 6.26 -0.74 7.09
N THR A 69 4.98 -0.48 6.96
CA THR A 69 4.02 -1.36 6.30
C THR A 69 3.93 -1.06 4.81
N ILE A 70 3.89 -2.10 4.01
CA ILE A 70 3.73 -2.00 2.56
C ILE A 70 2.25 -2.11 2.21
N PHE A 71 1.73 -1.15 1.46
CA PHE A 71 0.34 -1.13 1.01
C PHE A 71 0.29 -1.39 -0.49
N LEU A 72 -0.42 -2.44 -0.88
CA LEU A 72 -0.62 -2.84 -2.26
C LEU A 72 -2.11 -2.90 -2.57
N SER A 73 -2.47 -2.67 -3.82
CA SER A 73 -3.86 -2.77 -4.25
C SER A 73 -3.98 -3.31 -5.67
N PHE A 74 -5.15 -3.84 -5.99
CA PHE A 74 -5.48 -4.26 -7.34
C PHE A 74 -6.98 -4.11 -7.61
N GLU A 75 -7.33 -3.93 -8.89
CA GLU A 75 -8.72 -3.87 -9.32
C GLU A 75 -9.27 -5.27 -9.55
N GLN A 76 -10.23 -5.68 -8.74
CA GLN A 76 -10.76 -7.05 -8.69
C GLN A 76 -11.26 -7.57 -10.04
N THR A 77 -11.96 -6.74 -10.80
CA THR A 77 -12.56 -7.14 -12.08
C THR A 77 -11.59 -7.13 -13.24
N LYS A 78 -10.52 -6.36 -13.13
CA LYS A 78 -9.49 -6.21 -14.15
C LYS A 78 -8.34 -7.20 -13.97
N ASP A 79 -7.89 -7.35 -12.73
CA ASP A 79 -6.69 -8.14 -12.39
C ASP A 79 -7.04 -9.52 -11.83
N LYS A 80 -7.80 -10.30 -12.62
CA LYS A 80 -8.30 -11.62 -12.21
C LYS A 80 -7.21 -12.64 -11.84
N LYS A 81 -6.04 -12.52 -12.43
CA LYS A 81 -4.90 -13.39 -12.09
C LYS A 81 -4.38 -13.12 -10.68
N ILE A 82 -4.34 -11.85 -10.28
CA ILE A 82 -3.95 -11.44 -8.92
C ILE A 82 -5.00 -11.92 -7.92
N ALA A 83 -6.28 -11.68 -8.22
CA ALA A 83 -7.38 -12.16 -7.41
C ALA A 83 -7.29 -13.67 -7.14
N LYS A 84 -7.05 -14.45 -8.18
CA LYS A 84 -6.89 -15.91 -8.09
C LYS A 84 -5.64 -16.30 -7.27
N PHE A 85 -4.53 -15.65 -7.50
CA PHE A 85 -3.28 -15.91 -6.78
C PHE A 85 -3.43 -15.69 -5.27
N LEU A 86 -4.17 -14.63 -4.88
CA LEU A 86 -4.43 -14.28 -3.48
C LEU A 86 -5.68 -14.94 -2.91
N SER A 87 -6.41 -15.72 -3.69
CA SER A 87 -7.72 -16.29 -3.32
C SER A 87 -8.71 -15.23 -2.82
N ILE A 88 -8.74 -14.07 -3.49
CA ILE A 88 -9.66 -12.97 -3.18
C ILE A 88 -10.81 -13.00 -4.17
N ASP A 89 -12.03 -13.23 -3.69
CA ASP A 89 -13.22 -13.38 -4.51
C ASP A 89 -14.05 -12.10 -4.63
N TYR A 90 -13.84 -11.14 -3.73
CA TYR A 90 -14.63 -9.93 -3.66
C TYR A 90 -13.76 -8.67 -3.61
N TRP A 91 -14.20 -7.59 -4.26
CA TRP A 91 -13.70 -6.26 -3.91
C TRP A 91 -14.09 -5.92 -2.46
N THR A 92 -13.60 -4.83 -1.89
CA THR A 92 -13.74 -4.51 -0.46
C THR A 92 -12.97 -5.46 0.48
N THR A 93 -12.15 -6.34 -0.04
CA THR A 93 -11.33 -7.24 0.75
C THR A 93 -10.02 -6.55 1.15
N ILE A 94 -9.71 -6.61 2.44
CA ILE A 94 -8.42 -6.17 2.99
C ILE A 94 -7.75 -7.38 3.60
N VAL A 95 -6.56 -7.73 3.11
CA VAL A 95 -5.77 -8.87 3.59
C VAL A 95 -4.43 -8.37 4.12
N VAL A 96 -3.99 -8.89 5.24
CA VAL A 96 -2.68 -8.60 5.84
C VAL A 96 -1.81 -9.84 5.82
N TYR A 97 -0.60 -9.69 5.29
CA TYR A 97 0.43 -10.74 5.25
C TYR A 97 1.64 -10.34 6.08
N LYS A 98 2.25 -11.34 6.71
CA LYS A 98 3.55 -11.24 7.38
C LYS A 98 4.29 -12.56 7.27
N ASN A 99 5.58 -12.54 6.94
CA ASN A 99 6.42 -13.75 6.83
C ASN A 99 5.79 -14.86 5.96
N ASN A 100 5.25 -14.49 4.80
CA ASN A 100 4.57 -15.38 3.84
C ASN A 100 3.28 -16.03 4.37
N LYS A 101 2.72 -15.50 5.44
CA LYS A 101 1.45 -15.96 6.02
C LYS A 101 0.38 -14.88 5.95
N GLU A 102 -0.82 -15.29 5.59
CA GLU A 102 -2.00 -14.45 5.76
C GLU A 102 -2.32 -14.36 7.26
N ILE A 103 -2.27 -13.16 7.80
CA ILE A 103 -2.51 -12.88 9.22
C ILE A 103 -3.99 -12.60 9.47
N SER A 104 -4.62 -11.82 8.59
CA SER A 104 -6.01 -11.44 8.72
C SER A 104 -6.63 -11.13 7.38
N ARG A 105 -7.95 -11.27 7.31
CA ARG A 105 -8.75 -10.96 6.13
C ARG A 105 -10.10 -10.41 6.57
N THR A 106 -10.50 -9.28 6.00
CA THR A 106 -11.83 -8.70 6.19
C THR A 106 -12.46 -8.35 4.84
N ILE A 107 -13.78 -8.40 4.78
CA ILE A 107 -14.55 -8.03 3.59
C ILE A 107 -15.56 -6.97 4.00
N GLY A 108 -15.56 -5.82 3.31
CA GLY A 108 -16.51 -4.74 3.56
C GLY A 108 -16.26 -3.92 4.83
N GLN A 109 -15.14 -4.08 5.50
CA GLN A 109 -14.83 -3.33 6.72
C GLN A 109 -14.59 -1.85 6.41
N THR A 110 -15.32 -0.97 7.09
CA THR A 110 -15.19 0.50 6.97
C THR A 110 -14.96 1.21 8.30
N ASN A 111 -14.76 0.46 9.37
CA ASN A 111 -14.39 1.02 10.66
C ASN A 111 -12.86 1.19 10.72
N LYS A 112 -12.41 2.41 11.00
CA LYS A 112 -10.98 2.76 11.03
C LYS A 112 -10.23 1.97 12.11
N GLU A 113 -10.79 1.88 13.30
CA GLU A 113 -10.18 1.20 14.45
C GLU A 113 -10.01 -0.30 14.16
N GLU A 114 -10.98 -0.92 13.54
CA GLU A 114 -10.94 -2.32 13.14
C GLU A 114 -9.87 -2.58 12.06
N ILE A 115 -9.79 -1.72 11.05
CA ILE A 115 -8.77 -1.82 10.00
C ILE A 115 -7.38 -1.62 10.60
N TYR A 116 -7.21 -0.65 11.50
CA TYR A 116 -5.93 -0.41 12.18
C TYR A 116 -5.55 -1.59 13.07
N SER A 117 -6.51 -2.15 13.79
CA SER A 117 -6.31 -3.36 14.61
C SER A 117 -5.85 -4.54 13.74
N GLN A 118 -6.48 -4.72 12.59
CA GLN A 118 -6.11 -5.74 11.60
C GLN A 118 -4.63 -5.60 11.16
N ILE A 119 -4.18 -4.37 10.91
CA ILE A 119 -2.80 -4.09 10.50
C ILE A 119 -1.81 -4.34 11.65
N LYS A 120 -2.20 -4.04 12.87
CA LYS A 120 -1.37 -4.21 14.07
C LYS A 120 -1.25 -5.65 14.56
N THR A 121 -2.15 -6.53 14.15
CA THR A 121 -2.18 -7.94 14.58
C THR A 121 -1.02 -8.71 13.96
N GLN A 122 0.13 -8.75 14.67
CA GLN A 122 1.36 -9.42 14.20
C GLN A 122 2.06 -10.16 15.32
#